data_a1fd2c760bbdd40ba6cc464905db9db4
#
_entry.id   a1fd2c760bbdd40ba6cc464905db9db4
#
_cell.length_a   1.000
_cell.length_b   1.000
_cell.length_c   1.000
_cell.angle_alpha   90.00
_cell.angle_beta   90.00
_cell.angle_gamma   90.00
#
_symmetry.space_group_name_H-M   'P 1'
#
loop_
_entity.id
_entity.type
_entity.pdbx_description
1 polymer ?
#
loop_
_entity_poly.entity_id
_entity_poly.type
_entity_poly.pdbx_seq_one_letter_code
_entity_poly.pdbx_strand_id
1 'polypeptide(L)'
;QNAKKEVKVENVAAVMVTAEIPPFAKPGQRIDVAVSAIGVAKSLRGGQLIMTQLRGIDGKTYAIAQGAMSITGVQVEAAGSQIQIGVPTSGRIPNGATVERMVPTPFDTSEHIVLNVKEADFSTTTAITEAINDAFGLGTAKALDGVSIAIAAPTESSQRVSFLSMIENLDVAPGEPTARVVINSRTGTAVINRNVKVTAVAVTH
;
A
#
# COMPACT_ATOMS: atom_id res chain seq x y z
N GLN A 1 -0.40 39.56 -42.69
CA GLN A 1 -1.28 38.38 -42.47
C GLN A 1 -0.46 37.29 -41.82
N ASN A 2 -0.53 37.18 -40.46
CA ASN A 2 0.04 36.06 -39.72
C ASN A 2 -0.94 34.90 -39.80
N ALA A 3 -0.67 33.93 -40.66
CA ALA A 3 -1.35 32.67 -40.65
C ALA A 3 -0.97 31.93 -39.33
N LYS A 4 -1.89 31.88 -38.39
CA LYS A 4 -1.83 30.96 -37.26
C LYS A 4 -1.82 29.53 -37.82
N LYS A 5 -0.65 28.93 -37.93
CA LYS A 5 -0.51 27.52 -38.25
C LYS A 5 -1.06 26.75 -37.06
N GLU A 6 -2.31 26.31 -37.12
CA GLU A 6 -2.86 25.36 -36.16
C GLU A 6 -2.04 24.07 -36.27
N VAL A 7 -1.24 23.80 -35.26
CA VAL A 7 -0.55 22.51 -35.12
C VAL A 7 -1.63 21.53 -34.68
N LYS A 8 -2.18 20.75 -35.60
CA LYS A 8 -3.04 19.63 -35.30
C LYS A 8 -2.18 18.56 -34.64
N VAL A 9 -2.25 18.46 -33.31
CA VAL A 9 -1.58 17.41 -32.54
C VAL A 9 -2.56 16.25 -32.44
N GLU A 10 -2.48 15.29 -33.35
CA GLU A 10 -3.45 14.19 -33.46
C GLU A 10 -3.17 13.03 -32.47
N ASN A 11 -1.98 13.00 -31.83
CA ASN A 11 -1.51 11.87 -31.03
C ASN A 11 -1.09 12.25 -29.60
N VAL A 12 -1.78 13.21 -28.98
CA VAL A 12 -1.51 13.62 -27.58
C VAL A 12 -2.74 13.37 -26.73
N ALA A 13 -2.52 12.82 -25.54
CA ALA A 13 -3.53 12.62 -24.52
C ALA A 13 -3.13 13.32 -23.22
N ALA A 14 -4.08 13.98 -22.58
CA ALA A 14 -3.92 14.43 -21.20
C ALA A 14 -4.02 13.24 -20.28
N VAL A 15 -3.09 13.10 -19.35
CA VAL A 15 -3.00 11.95 -18.45
C VAL A 15 -2.82 12.39 -17.00
N MET A 16 -3.38 11.63 -16.09
CA MET A 16 -3.04 11.66 -14.69
C MET A 16 -1.90 10.67 -14.44
N VAL A 17 -0.90 11.12 -13.71
CA VAL A 17 0.30 10.32 -13.40
C VAL A 17 0.41 10.23 -11.90
N THR A 18 0.49 9.00 -11.39
CA THR A 18 0.62 8.71 -9.97
C THR A 18 1.73 7.71 -9.71
N ALA A 19 2.40 7.84 -8.58
CA ALA A 19 3.37 6.88 -8.10
C ALA A 19 3.29 6.78 -6.58
N GLU A 20 3.62 5.62 -6.06
CA GLU A 20 3.75 5.38 -4.63
C GLU A 20 5.24 5.33 -4.27
N ILE A 21 5.64 6.18 -3.32
CA ILE A 21 7.01 6.18 -2.82
C ILE A 21 7.08 5.22 -1.65
N PRO A 22 7.87 4.14 -1.75
CA PRO A 22 8.01 3.21 -0.64
C PRO A 22 8.69 3.88 0.56
N PRO A 23 8.46 3.37 1.77
CA PRO A 23 9.16 3.82 2.97
C PRO A 23 10.66 3.79 2.77
N PHE A 24 11.37 4.79 3.32
CA PHE A 24 12.83 4.92 3.25
C PHE A 24 13.42 5.04 1.83
N ALA A 25 12.62 5.33 0.81
CA ALA A 25 13.12 5.53 -0.54
C ALA A 25 14.17 6.65 -0.57
N LYS A 26 15.27 6.40 -1.28
CA LYS A 26 16.39 7.34 -1.40
C LYS A 26 16.36 8.06 -2.75
N PRO A 27 16.87 9.29 -2.83
CA PRO A 27 17.08 9.96 -4.11
C PRO A 27 17.88 9.08 -5.07
N GLY A 28 17.45 9.04 -6.33
CA GLY A 28 18.01 8.16 -7.37
C GLY A 28 17.34 6.79 -7.47
N GLN A 29 16.56 6.36 -6.49
CA GLN A 29 15.81 5.11 -6.55
C GLN A 29 14.70 5.21 -7.61
N ARG A 30 14.49 4.12 -8.34
CA ARG A 30 13.46 4.04 -9.36
C ARG A 30 12.21 3.36 -8.81
N ILE A 31 11.05 3.93 -9.17
CA ILE A 31 9.74 3.45 -8.74
C ILE A 31 8.79 3.33 -9.93
N ASP A 32 7.78 2.50 -9.81
CA ASP A 32 6.75 2.30 -10.82
C ASP A 32 5.79 3.50 -10.87
N VAL A 33 5.28 3.76 -12.05
CA VAL A 33 4.35 4.84 -12.31
C VAL A 33 3.07 4.29 -12.91
N ALA A 34 1.94 4.73 -12.40
CA ALA A 34 0.64 4.49 -13.00
C ALA A 34 0.22 5.73 -13.80
N VAL A 35 -0.32 5.50 -14.98
CA VAL A 35 -0.77 6.56 -15.89
C VAL A 35 -2.19 6.25 -16.35
N SER A 36 -3.09 7.21 -16.26
CA SER A 36 -4.47 7.08 -16.71
C SER A 36 -4.88 8.30 -17.53
N ALA A 37 -5.63 8.09 -18.60
CA ALA A 37 -6.12 9.17 -19.42
C ALA A 37 -7.16 10.02 -18.69
N ILE A 38 -7.10 11.33 -18.88
CA ILE A 38 -8.11 12.28 -18.44
C ILE A 38 -8.99 12.63 -19.64
N GLY A 39 -10.29 12.36 -19.51
CA GLY A 39 -11.25 12.65 -20.58
C GLY A 39 -11.28 11.58 -21.68
N VAL A 40 -11.61 11.98 -22.90
CA VAL A 40 -11.81 11.08 -24.04
C VAL A 40 -10.48 10.86 -24.78
N ALA A 41 -9.70 9.87 -24.34
CA ALA A 41 -8.52 9.44 -25.07
C ALA A 41 -8.84 8.19 -25.92
N LYS A 42 -8.35 8.16 -27.16
CA LYS A 42 -8.58 7.02 -28.05
C LYS A 42 -7.82 5.77 -27.60
N SER A 43 -6.58 5.91 -27.16
CA SER A 43 -5.76 4.84 -26.59
C SER A 43 -4.47 5.42 -26.02
N LEU A 44 -3.93 4.80 -24.97
CA LEU A 44 -2.58 5.09 -24.47
C LEU A 44 -1.56 4.05 -24.93
N ARG A 45 -1.95 3.09 -25.78
CA ARG A 45 -1.05 2.04 -26.29
C ARG A 45 0.12 2.65 -27.09
N GLY A 46 1.33 2.26 -26.73
CA GLY A 46 2.56 2.75 -27.36
C GLY A 46 2.87 4.21 -27.05
N GLY A 47 2.13 4.82 -26.10
CA GLY A 47 2.37 6.19 -25.66
C GLY A 47 3.68 6.31 -24.88
N GLN A 48 4.24 7.52 -24.93
CA GLN A 48 5.41 7.88 -24.14
C GLN A 48 5.06 9.04 -23.21
N LEU A 49 5.30 8.86 -21.92
CA LEU A 49 5.16 9.92 -20.95
C LEU A 49 6.37 10.86 -21.07
N ILE A 50 6.09 12.13 -21.32
CA ILE A 50 7.11 13.19 -21.25
C ILE A 50 7.50 13.42 -19.79
N MET A 51 8.64 14.05 -19.57
CA MET A 51 9.13 14.36 -18.23
C MET A 51 8.07 15.09 -17.41
N THR A 52 7.63 14.49 -16.32
CA THR A 52 6.55 14.96 -15.46
C THR A 52 6.99 14.97 -14.02
N GLN A 53 6.82 16.10 -13.34
CA GLN A 53 7.10 16.21 -11.91
C GLN A 53 5.93 15.63 -11.11
N LEU A 54 6.25 14.69 -10.20
CA LEU A 54 5.29 14.15 -9.23
C LEU A 54 5.43 14.90 -7.92
N ARG A 55 4.34 15.55 -7.51
CA ARG A 55 4.31 16.42 -6.33
C ARG A 55 3.48 15.81 -5.23
N GLY A 56 3.94 15.99 -3.99
CA GLY A 56 3.14 15.70 -2.80
C GLY A 56 2.09 16.78 -2.53
N ILE A 57 1.28 16.56 -1.52
CA ILE A 57 0.24 17.53 -1.08
C ILE A 57 0.85 18.83 -0.54
N ASP A 58 2.11 18.82 -0.14
CA ASP A 58 2.88 20.00 0.27
C ASP A 58 3.40 20.83 -0.92
N GLY A 59 3.08 20.42 -2.16
CA GLY A 59 3.50 21.07 -3.39
C GLY A 59 4.94 20.83 -3.81
N LYS A 60 5.73 20.07 -3.02
CA LYS A 60 7.12 19.77 -3.35
C LYS A 60 7.22 18.61 -4.33
N THR A 61 8.21 18.65 -5.21
CA THR A 61 8.50 17.55 -6.13
C THR A 61 9.27 16.46 -5.40
N TYR A 62 8.71 15.24 -5.41
CA TYR A 62 9.29 14.06 -4.78
C TYR A 62 9.87 13.07 -5.78
N ALA A 63 9.36 13.04 -7.01
CA ALA A 63 9.89 12.20 -8.07
C ALA A 63 9.67 12.84 -9.44
N ILE A 64 10.45 12.38 -10.42
CA ILE A 64 10.31 12.78 -11.83
C ILE A 64 10.01 11.51 -12.63
N ALA A 65 8.88 11.53 -13.33
CA ALA A 65 8.38 10.42 -14.15
C ALA A 65 8.61 10.69 -15.63
N GLN A 66 9.05 9.67 -16.38
CA GLN A 66 9.13 9.66 -17.84
C GLN A 66 9.29 8.24 -18.36
N GLY A 67 8.88 7.98 -19.60
CA GLY A 67 9.17 6.70 -20.24
C GLY A 67 8.04 6.15 -21.08
N ALA A 68 8.30 5.02 -21.71
CA ALA A 68 7.35 4.30 -22.54
C ALA A 68 6.33 3.55 -21.69
N MET A 69 5.06 3.68 -22.04
CA MET A 69 3.98 3.02 -21.33
C MET A 69 3.91 1.53 -21.70
N SER A 70 3.84 0.70 -20.67
CA SER A 70 3.45 -0.71 -20.80
C SER A 70 1.96 -0.84 -20.48
N ILE A 71 1.21 -1.34 -21.44
CA ILE A 71 -0.21 -1.62 -21.27
C ILE A 71 -0.39 -3.12 -21.19
N THR A 72 -0.83 -3.59 -20.05
CA THR A 72 -1.22 -4.97 -19.87
C THR A 72 -2.67 -5.13 -20.35
N GLY A 73 -2.85 -5.33 -21.64
CA GLY A 73 -4.13 -5.67 -22.25
C GLY A 73 -4.07 -7.12 -22.72
N VAL A 74 -4.90 -7.97 -22.14
CA VAL A 74 -5.11 -9.32 -22.63
C VAL A 74 -5.88 -9.23 -23.95
N GLN A 75 -5.22 -9.50 -25.07
CA GLN A 75 -5.93 -9.84 -26.30
C GLN A 75 -6.27 -11.34 -26.21
N VAL A 76 -7.52 -11.65 -25.93
CA VAL A 76 -8.03 -12.99 -26.18
C VAL A 76 -8.56 -12.98 -27.61
N GLU A 77 -7.75 -13.44 -28.53
CA GLU A 77 -8.21 -13.88 -29.85
C GLU A 77 -8.93 -15.22 -29.68
N ALA A 78 -10.23 -15.17 -29.45
CA ALA A 78 -11.08 -16.34 -29.58
C ALA A 78 -11.66 -16.32 -30.98
N ALA A 79 -11.41 -17.39 -31.73
CA ALA A 79 -11.87 -17.58 -33.11
C ALA A 79 -13.36 -17.22 -33.25
N GLY A 80 -13.63 -16.17 -34.03
CA GLY A 80 -14.96 -15.88 -34.57
C GLY A 80 -15.86 -14.92 -33.81
N SER A 81 -15.43 -14.30 -32.72
CA SER A 81 -16.14 -13.21 -32.05
C SER A 81 -15.20 -12.07 -31.75
N GLN A 82 -15.46 -10.90 -32.34
CA GLN A 82 -14.79 -9.66 -31.94
C GLN A 82 -15.33 -9.24 -30.58
N ILE A 83 -14.73 -9.70 -29.52
CA ILE A 83 -14.91 -9.08 -28.20
C ILE A 83 -14.09 -7.81 -28.24
N GLN A 84 -14.73 -6.69 -28.39
CA GLN A 84 -14.14 -5.37 -28.30
C GLN A 84 -13.78 -5.12 -26.84
N ILE A 85 -12.59 -5.59 -26.44
CA ILE A 85 -12.00 -5.28 -25.16
C ILE A 85 -11.72 -3.79 -25.18
N GLY A 86 -12.28 -3.06 -24.19
CA GLY A 86 -12.25 -1.61 -24.14
C GLY A 86 -10.86 -1.03 -24.41
N VAL A 87 -10.84 0.13 -25.05
CA VAL A 87 -9.61 0.87 -25.37
C VAL A 87 -8.81 1.08 -24.08
N PRO A 88 -7.55 0.65 -24.02
CA PRO A 88 -6.76 0.79 -22.79
C PRO A 88 -6.48 2.29 -22.54
N THR A 89 -7.15 2.84 -21.52
CA THR A 89 -7.03 4.22 -21.08
C THR A 89 -6.13 4.35 -19.84
N SER A 90 -5.57 3.25 -19.37
CA SER A 90 -4.61 3.20 -18.27
C SER A 90 -3.46 2.27 -18.57
N GLY A 91 -2.31 2.51 -17.95
CA GLY A 91 -1.12 1.72 -18.10
C GLY A 91 -0.12 1.99 -16.99
N ARG A 92 0.98 1.27 -17.03
CA ARG A 92 2.10 1.42 -16.11
C ARG A 92 3.40 1.71 -16.86
N ILE A 93 4.31 2.38 -16.18
CA ILE A 93 5.69 2.53 -16.62
C ILE A 93 6.56 1.91 -15.52
N PRO A 94 7.01 0.66 -15.71
CA PRO A 94 7.89 0.03 -14.73
C PRO A 94 9.18 0.84 -14.57
N ASN A 95 9.57 1.10 -13.33
CA ASN A 95 10.71 1.97 -13.02
C ASN A 95 10.64 3.34 -13.72
N GLY A 96 9.44 3.86 -13.93
CA GLY A 96 9.18 5.03 -14.74
C GLY A 96 9.47 6.37 -14.05
N ALA A 97 9.66 6.39 -12.74
CA ALA A 97 10.04 7.60 -12.03
C ALA A 97 11.31 7.41 -11.21
N THR A 98 12.07 8.50 -11.08
CA THR A 98 13.23 8.59 -10.19
C THR A 98 12.86 9.43 -8.98
N VAL A 99 13.12 8.93 -7.78
CA VAL A 99 12.94 9.67 -6.54
C VAL A 99 13.97 10.80 -6.47
N GLU A 100 13.49 12.02 -6.26
CA GLU A 100 14.34 13.22 -6.16
C GLU A 100 14.50 13.68 -4.70
N ARG A 101 13.52 13.39 -3.87
CA ARG A 101 13.46 13.83 -2.48
C ARG A 101 12.97 12.71 -1.58
N MET A 102 13.64 12.54 -0.44
CA MET A 102 13.17 11.67 0.62
C MET A 102 11.88 12.22 1.23
N VAL A 103 10.94 11.34 1.55
CA VAL A 103 9.81 11.69 2.41
C VAL A 103 10.33 11.79 3.85
N PRO A 104 10.16 12.93 4.53
CA PRO A 104 10.55 13.05 5.93
C PRO A 104 9.81 12.02 6.78
N THR A 105 10.52 11.28 7.59
CA THR A 105 9.93 10.34 8.55
C THR A 105 10.49 10.64 9.94
N PRO A 106 9.68 10.56 11.01
CA PRO A 106 10.17 10.72 12.37
C PRO A 106 11.02 9.55 12.87
N PHE A 107 11.28 8.56 12.02
CA PHE A 107 12.02 7.35 12.39
C PHE A 107 13.36 7.63 13.06
N ASP A 108 14.12 8.60 12.56
CA ASP A 108 15.48 8.92 13.08
C ASP A 108 15.45 9.86 14.28
N THR A 109 14.36 10.56 14.53
CA THR A 109 14.30 11.65 15.51
C THR A 109 13.33 11.41 16.67
N SER A 110 12.38 10.48 16.51
CA SER A 110 11.38 10.17 17.53
C SER A 110 11.98 9.33 18.67
N GLU A 111 11.65 9.62 19.91
CA GLU A 111 12.02 8.80 21.07
C GLU A 111 11.37 7.40 21.05
N HIS A 112 10.26 7.29 20.33
CA HIS A 112 9.50 6.05 20.23
C HIS A 112 9.29 5.69 18.76
N ILE A 113 9.30 4.38 18.50
CA ILE A 113 8.87 3.81 17.24
C ILE A 113 7.46 3.24 17.45
N VAL A 114 6.55 3.52 16.54
CA VAL A 114 5.20 2.95 16.59
C VAL A 114 5.10 1.83 15.58
N LEU A 115 4.83 0.61 16.08
CA LEU A 115 4.49 -0.54 15.25
C LEU A 115 2.97 -0.61 15.10
N ASN A 116 2.51 -0.85 13.88
CA ASN A 116 1.11 -1.07 13.60
C ASN A 116 0.88 -2.50 13.11
N VAL A 117 -0.06 -3.20 13.74
CA VAL A 117 -0.53 -4.50 13.25
C VAL A 117 -1.47 -4.29 12.07
N LYS A 118 -1.52 -5.24 11.13
CA LYS A 118 -2.34 -5.11 9.91
C LYS A 118 -3.84 -5.14 10.20
N GLU A 119 -4.24 -5.92 11.16
CA GLU A 119 -5.64 -6.08 11.58
C GLU A 119 -5.78 -5.71 13.04
N ALA A 120 -6.81 -4.94 13.37
CA ALA A 120 -7.05 -4.52 14.75
C ALA A 120 -7.39 -5.73 15.62
N ASP A 121 -6.52 -6.03 16.59
CA ASP A 121 -6.69 -7.12 17.54
C ASP A 121 -5.95 -6.81 18.84
N PHE A 122 -6.72 -6.63 19.91
CA PHE A 122 -6.16 -6.34 21.24
C PHE A 122 -5.33 -7.51 21.81
N SER A 123 -5.72 -8.75 21.51
CA SER A 123 -4.99 -9.93 21.99
C SER A 123 -3.61 -10.02 21.34
N THR A 124 -3.55 -9.80 20.03
CA THR A 124 -2.28 -9.80 19.27
C THR A 124 -1.39 -8.62 19.68
N THR A 125 -1.94 -7.41 19.85
CA THR A 125 -1.13 -6.26 20.30
C THR A 125 -0.60 -6.46 21.71
N THR A 126 -1.36 -7.08 22.60
CA THR A 126 -0.90 -7.43 23.95
C THR A 126 0.21 -8.49 23.90
N ALA A 127 0.03 -9.56 23.14
CA ALA A 127 1.03 -10.62 23.01
C ALA A 127 2.36 -10.10 22.43
N ILE A 128 2.30 -9.21 21.42
CA ILE A 128 3.50 -8.58 20.87
C ILE A 128 4.18 -7.69 21.92
N THR A 129 3.39 -6.91 22.67
CA THR A 129 3.90 -6.03 23.72
C THR A 129 4.60 -6.81 24.82
N GLU A 130 4.03 -7.91 25.26
CA GLU A 130 4.61 -8.80 26.26
C GLU A 130 5.91 -9.45 25.75
N ALA A 131 5.90 -9.99 24.53
CA ALA A 131 7.09 -10.59 23.94
C ALA A 131 8.26 -9.59 23.81
N ILE A 132 7.98 -8.35 23.45
CA ILE A 132 9.01 -7.30 23.39
C ILE A 132 9.52 -6.98 24.80
N ASN A 133 8.63 -6.84 25.78
CA ASN A 133 9.01 -6.53 27.15
C ASN A 133 9.80 -7.68 27.82
N ASP A 134 9.48 -8.92 27.50
CA ASP A 134 10.22 -10.08 27.98
C ASP A 134 11.63 -10.13 27.39
N ALA A 135 11.78 -9.79 26.11
CA ALA A 135 13.07 -9.83 25.42
C ALA A 135 13.99 -8.65 25.77
N PHE A 136 13.43 -7.45 25.94
CA PHE A 136 14.20 -6.20 26.04
C PHE A 136 14.03 -5.47 27.38
N GLY A 137 13.18 -5.95 28.25
CA GLY A 137 12.91 -5.39 29.57
C GLY A 137 11.57 -4.68 29.67
N LEU A 138 11.01 -4.70 30.87
CA LEU A 138 9.71 -4.11 31.18
C LEU A 138 9.65 -2.62 30.81
N GLY A 139 8.57 -2.22 30.15
CA GLY A 139 8.34 -0.84 29.75
C GLY A 139 8.98 -0.44 28.44
N THR A 140 9.69 -1.34 27.75
CA THR A 140 10.23 -1.10 26.40
C THR A 140 9.10 -0.92 25.38
N ALA A 141 8.05 -1.74 25.47
CA ALA A 141 6.88 -1.66 24.61
C ALA A 141 5.61 -1.36 25.43
N LYS A 142 4.70 -0.60 24.82
CA LYS A 142 3.40 -0.24 25.39
C LYS A 142 2.34 -0.28 24.29
N ALA A 143 1.31 -1.11 24.45
CA ALA A 143 0.16 -1.09 23.58
C ALA A 143 -0.60 0.23 23.78
N LEU A 144 -0.88 0.95 22.71
CA LEU A 144 -1.64 2.19 22.69
C LEU A 144 -3.12 1.91 22.42
N ASP A 145 -3.37 1.00 21.52
CA ASP A 145 -4.70 0.56 21.09
C ASP A 145 -4.63 -0.85 20.45
N GLY A 146 -5.71 -1.31 19.83
CA GLY A 146 -5.76 -2.62 19.15
C GLY A 146 -4.97 -2.69 17.83
N VAL A 147 -4.27 -1.63 17.45
CA VAL A 147 -3.47 -1.56 16.20
C VAL A 147 -2.05 -1.13 16.48
N SER A 148 -1.83 -0.25 17.46
CA SER A 148 -0.58 0.51 17.62
C SER A 148 0.15 0.14 18.91
N ILE A 149 1.45 -0.09 18.80
CA ILE A 149 2.35 -0.38 19.91
C ILE A 149 3.50 0.63 19.85
N ALA A 150 3.67 1.43 20.89
CA ALA A 150 4.81 2.32 21.04
C ALA A 150 5.98 1.57 21.66
N ILE A 151 7.16 1.70 21.08
CA ILE A 151 8.39 1.06 21.53
C ILE A 151 9.43 2.13 21.79
N ALA A 152 10.02 2.13 22.97
CA ALA A 152 11.17 2.97 23.29
C ALA A 152 12.37 2.48 22.49
N ALA A 153 12.89 3.33 21.60
CA ALA A 153 13.95 2.96 20.68
C ALA A 153 15.25 3.70 21.02
N PRO A 154 16.43 3.11 20.69
CA PRO A 154 17.69 3.80 20.78
C PRO A 154 17.68 5.13 20.03
N THR A 155 18.43 6.11 20.49
CA THR A 155 18.52 7.43 19.84
C THR A 155 19.39 7.42 18.59
N GLU A 156 20.32 6.48 18.50
CA GLU A 156 21.21 6.33 17.35
C GLU A 156 20.58 5.52 16.23
N SER A 157 20.60 6.05 15.01
CA SER A 157 19.90 5.46 13.84
C SER A 157 20.37 4.03 13.53
N SER A 158 21.68 3.76 13.62
CA SER A 158 22.23 2.42 13.36
C SER A 158 21.75 1.39 14.38
N GLN A 159 21.65 1.79 15.65
CA GLN A 159 21.12 0.94 16.72
C GLN A 159 19.63 0.70 16.57
N ARG A 160 18.88 1.68 16.03
CA ARG A 160 17.45 1.52 15.74
C ARG A 160 17.17 0.42 14.73
N VAL A 161 17.96 0.39 13.65
CA VAL A 161 17.81 -0.65 12.61
C VAL A 161 18.08 -2.03 13.21
N SER A 162 19.16 -2.17 13.97
CA SER A 162 19.50 -3.42 14.64
C SER A 162 18.43 -3.84 15.67
N PHE A 163 17.93 -2.89 16.43
CA PHE A 163 16.89 -3.11 17.42
C PHE A 163 15.58 -3.58 16.76
N LEU A 164 15.14 -2.93 15.68
CA LEU A 164 13.96 -3.37 14.94
C LEU A 164 14.16 -4.74 14.30
N SER A 165 15.35 -5.05 13.79
CA SER A 165 15.65 -6.38 13.26
C SER A 165 15.54 -7.46 14.33
N MET A 166 15.93 -7.17 15.57
CA MET A 166 15.73 -8.11 16.68
C MET A 166 14.25 -8.28 17.01
N ILE A 167 13.46 -7.20 17.01
CA ILE A 167 12.00 -7.27 17.24
C ILE A 167 11.31 -8.04 16.13
N GLU A 168 11.70 -7.83 14.86
CA GLU A 168 11.12 -8.51 13.70
C GLU A 168 11.32 -10.04 13.76
N ASN A 169 12.37 -10.50 14.42
CA ASN A 169 12.67 -11.92 14.61
C ASN A 169 12.09 -12.52 15.91
N LEU A 170 11.29 -11.79 16.66
CA LEU A 170 10.62 -12.35 17.84
C LEU A 170 9.48 -13.29 17.43
N ASP A 171 9.47 -14.47 17.98
CA ASP A 171 8.36 -15.40 17.84
C ASP A 171 7.20 -14.96 18.74
N VAL A 172 6.10 -14.55 18.14
CA VAL A 172 4.87 -14.19 18.86
C VAL A 172 3.73 -15.08 18.39
N ALA A 173 3.11 -15.77 19.32
CA ALA A 173 1.87 -16.49 19.04
C ALA A 173 0.74 -15.46 18.84
N PRO A 174 0.13 -15.39 17.65
CA PRO A 174 -1.01 -14.51 17.45
C PRO A 174 -2.13 -14.85 18.42
N GLY A 175 -2.86 -13.84 18.90
CA GLY A 175 -4.08 -14.05 19.67
C GLY A 175 -5.06 -14.95 18.92
N GLU A 176 -5.74 -15.84 19.62
CA GLU A 176 -6.78 -16.64 18.98
C GLU A 176 -7.89 -15.72 18.47
N PRO A 177 -8.28 -15.83 17.18
CA PRO A 177 -9.34 -15.00 16.63
C PRO A 177 -10.62 -15.19 17.45
N THR A 178 -11.25 -14.10 17.81
CA THR A 178 -12.52 -14.10 18.57
C THR A 178 -13.54 -14.98 17.88
N ALA A 179 -14.24 -15.82 18.64
CA ALA A 179 -15.33 -16.64 18.10
C ALA A 179 -16.38 -15.74 17.43
N ARG A 180 -16.57 -15.86 16.11
CA ARG A 180 -17.51 -15.07 15.34
C ARG A 180 -18.46 -15.95 14.56
N VAL A 181 -19.75 -15.67 14.69
CA VAL A 181 -20.80 -16.26 13.87
C VAL A 181 -21.40 -15.14 13.00
N VAL A 182 -21.33 -15.31 11.69
CA VAL A 182 -21.95 -14.37 10.74
C VAL A 182 -23.16 -15.07 10.12
N ILE A 183 -24.34 -14.51 10.35
CA ILE A 183 -25.60 -15.02 9.78
C ILE A 183 -26.03 -14.08 8.66
N ASN A 184 -26.12 -14.60 7.46
CA ASN A 184 -26.72 -13.88 6.34
C ASN A 184 -28.22 -14.20 6.29
N SER A 185 -29.03 -13.28 6.78
CA SER A 185 -30.50 -13.44 6.85
C SER A 185 -31.16 -13.53 5.48
N ARG A 186 -30.53 -13.05 4.42
CA ARG A 186 -31.07 -13.10 3.05
C ARG A 186 -30.91 -14.47 2.41
N THR A 187 -29.80 -15.15 2.67
CA THR A 187 -29.47 -16.45 2.06
C THR A 187 -29.65 -17.61 3.02
N GLY A 188 -29.97 -17.36 4.28
CA GLY A 188 -30.07 -18.37 5.33
C GLY A 188 -28.73 -19.07 5.66
N THR A 189 -27.61 -18.50 5.24
CA THR A 189 -26.28 -19.10 5.43
C THR A 189 -25.69 -18.60 6.73
N ALA A 190 -25.22 -19.53 7.59
CA ALA A 190 -24.43 -19.22 8.77
C ALA A 190 -22.96 -19.61 8.53
N VAL A 191 -22.05 -18.68 8.71
CA VAL A 191 -20.59 -18.93 8.68
C VAL A 191 -20.10 -18.91 10.11
N ILE A 192 -19.52 -20.03 10.53
CA ILE A 192 -19.07 -20.24 11.90
C ILE A 192 -17.56 -20.35 11.89
N ASN A 193 -16.87 -19.53 12.69
CA ASN A 193 -15.43 -19.63 12.87
C ASN A 193 -15.08 -20.89 13.70
N ARG A 194 -13.90 -21.44 13.46
CA ARG A 194 -13.34 -22.65 14.14
C ARG A 194 -13.38 -22.58 15.68
N ASN A 195 -13.35 -21.39 16.25
CA ASN A 195 -13.28 -21.16 17.69
C ASN A 195 -14.66 -21.04 18.37
N VAL A 196 -15.75 -21.22 17.63
CA VAL A 196 -17.10 -21.22 18.21
C VAL A 196 -17.34 -22.56 18.92
N LYS A 197 -17.44 -22.54 20.24
CA LYS A 197 -17.84 -23.69 21.06
C LYS A 197 -19.31 -23.54 21.44
N VAL A 198 -20.10 -24.57 21.20
CA VAL A 198 -21.49 -24.64 21.68
C VAL A 198 -21.48 -25.44 22.97
N THR A 199 -21.83 -24.80 24.08
CA THR A 199 -22.05 -25.48 25.35
C THR A 199 -23.42 -26.15 25.33
N ALA A 200 -23.51 -27.39 25.80
CA ALA A 200 -24.79 -28.08 25.93
C ALA A 200 -25.68 -27.32 26.93
N VAL A 201 -26.85 -26.87 26.44
CA VAL A 201 -27.87 -26.25 27.29
C VAL A 201 -28.97 -27.29 27.51
N ALA A 202 -29.18 -27.65 28.76
CA ALA A 202 -30.35 -28.48 29.14
C ALA A 202 -31.57 -27.58 29.14
N VAL A 203 -32.49 -27.81 28.21
CA VAL A 203 -33.81 -27.17 28.20
C VAL A 203 -34.74 -28.10 28.98
N THR A 204 -35.11 -27.72 30.19
CA THR A 204 -36.19 -28.34 30.94
C THR A 204 -37.51 -27.72 30.46
N HIS A 205 -38.41 -28.56 29.97
CA HIS A 205 -39.81 -28.23 29.73
C HIS A 205 -40.62 -28.22 31.03
#